data_1c64fecea7aaa09fab764e4f81d79e49
#
_entry.id   1c64fecea7aaa09fab764e4f81d79e49
#
_cell.length_a   1.000
_cell.length_b   1.000
_cell.length_c   1.000
_cell.angle_alpha   90.00
_cell.angle_beta   90.00
_cell.angle_gamma   90.00
#
_symmetry.space_group_name_H-M   'P 1'
#
loop_
_entity.id
_entity.type
_entity.pdbx_description
1 polymer ?
#
loop_
_entity_poly.entity_id
_entity_poly.type
_entity_poly.pdbx_seq_one_letter_code
_entity_poly.pdbx_strand_id
1 'polypeptide(L)'
;MSNISLYCLPYSGGSAAMYYKWRSVLSDNITLRPLEPAGRGTRIRQPLCLTMVDAVADLYQQFVKHYTGGDYAIFGHSLGGIMAFELVHYILDHGHDMPCALFFSGCRPPDRASHEVILHTLPDQ
;
A
#
# COMPACT_ATOMS: atom_id res chain seq x y z
N MET A 1 -7.08 -0.28 23.35
CA MET A 1 -7.56 -0.08 22.00
C MET A 1 -6.49 -0.46 20.98
N SER A 2 -6.85 -1.26 20.01
CA SER A 2 -5.85 -1.70 19.02
C SER A 2 -5.42 -0.55 18.15
N ASN A 3 -4.16 -0.59 17.76
CA ASN A 3 -3.60 0.34 16.83
C ASN A 3 -3.58 -0.33 15.45
N ILE A 4 -4.00 0.41 14.42
CA ILE A 4 -4.00 -0.07 13.06
C ILE A 4 -2.93 0.67 12.28
N SER A 5 -2.05 -0.07 11.62
CA SER A 5 -1.07 0.54 10.72
C SER A 5 -1.71 0.71 9.34
N LEU A 6 -1.64 1.91 8.79
CA LEU A 6 -2.16 2.22 7.46
C LEU A 6 -0.98 2.43 6.52
N TYR A 7 -0.73 1.46 5.67
CA TYR A 7 0.33 1.53 4.67
C TYR A 7 -0.22 2.21 3.42
N CYS A 8 0.44 3.25 2.97
CA CYS A 8 -0.03 4.07 1.84
C CYS A 8 0.97 4.00 0.69
N LEU A 9 0.46 3.71 -0.50
CA LEU A 9 1.27 3.63 -1.71
C LEU A 9 0.93 4.81 -2.62
N PRO A 10 1.94 5.55 -3.10
CA PRO A 10 1.70 6.72 -3.94
C PRO A 10 1.34 6.35 -5.38
N TYR A 11 0.81 7.33 -6.12
CA TYR A 11 0.57 7.16 -7.55
C TYR A 11 1.91 7.16 -8.31
N SER A 12 1.83 6.87 -9.60
CA SER A 12 3.01 6.84 -10.47
C SER A 12 3.74 8.19 -10.42
N GLY A 13 5.04 8.12 -10.13
CA GLY A 13 5.86 9.32 -10.01
C GLY A 13 5.73 10.04 -8.69
N GLY A 14 4.83 9.60 -7.82
CA GLY A 14 4.67 10.20 -6.50
C GLY A 14 5.62 9.63 -5.47
N SER A 15 5.58 10.20 -4.28
CA SER A 15 6.39 9.74 -3.16
C SER A 15 5.56 9.66 -1.89
N ALA A 16 6.13 9.08 -0.84
CA ALA A 16 5.47 8.95 0.45
C ALA A 16 5.05 10.32 1.02
N ALA A 17 5.72 11.39 0.61
CA ALA A 17 5.45 12.73 1.13
C ALA A 17 4.01 13.17 0.89
N MET A 18 3.35 12.67 -0.15
CA MET A 18 1.97 13.06 -0.46
C MET A 18 1.00 12.67 0.65
N TYR A 19 1.38 11.73 1.52
CA TYR A 19 0.50 11.26 2.58
C TYR A 19 0.80 11.88 3.94
N TYR A 20 1.88 12.60 4.11
CA TYR A 20 2.29 13.08 5.44
C TYR A 20 1.27 14.00 6.08
N LYS A 21 0.55 14.78 5.30
CA LYS A 21 -0.48 15.67 5.84
C LYS A 21 -1.68 14.91 6.43
N TRP A 22 -1.82 13.65 6.11
CA TRP A 22 -2.91 12.83 6.64
C TRP A 22 -2.77 12.61 8.14
N ARG A 23 -1.56 12.73 8.69
CA ARG A 23 -1.34 12.51 10.11
C ARG A 23 -2.19 13.41 11.00
N SER A 24 -2.49 14.60 10.53
CA SER A 24 -3.27 15.54 11.32
C SER A 24 -4.76 15.25 11.30
N VAL A 25 -5.25 14.40 10.39
CA VAL A 25 -6.68 14.12 10.26
C VAL A 25 -7.04 12.69 10.60
N LEU A 26 -6.07 11.81 10.77
CA LEU A 26 -6.34 10.43 11.17
C LEU A 26 -6.50 10.35 12.69
N SER A 27 -7.32 9.40 13.14
CA SER A 27 -7.49 9.20 14.57
C SER A 27 -6.23 8.64 15.20
N ASP A 28 -6.12 8.80 16.53
CA ASP A 28 -4.90 8.43 17.25
C ASP A 28 -4.59 6.94 17.22
N ASN A 29 -5.59 6.10 16.94
CA ASN A 29 -5.37 4.67 16.86
C ASN A 29 -4.97 4.19 15.45
N ILE A 30 -4.70 5.10 14.55
CA ILE A 30 -4.21 4.76 13.22
C ILE A 30 -2.81 5.32 13.06
N THR A 31 -1.84 4.44 12.79
CA THR A 31 -0.47 4.84 12.54
C THR A 31 -0.24 4.88 11.04
N LEU A 32 0.07 6.06 10.53
CA LEU A 32 0.33 6.26 9.12
C LEU A 32 1.72 5.73 8.76
N ARG A 33 1.77 4.87 7.75
CA ARG A 33 3.02 4.26 7.28
C ARG A 33 3.15 4.39 5.77
N PRO A 34 3.48 5.59 5.26
CA PRO A 34 3.67 5.75 3.83
C PRO A 34 4.87 4.94 3.36
N LEU A 35 4.71 4.23 2.24
CA LEU A 35 5.80 3.47 1.64
C LEU A 35 6.46 4.30 0.56
N GLU A 36 7.80 4.27 0.52
CA GLU A 36 8.58 5.09 -0.41
C GLU A 36 9.10 4.21 -1.54
N PRO A 37 8.63 4.42 -2.78
CA PRO A 37 9.14 3.64 -3.91
C PRO A 37 10.61 3.95 -4.16
N ALA A 38 11.34 2.95 -4.65
CA ALA A 38 12.73 3.15 -5.06
C ALA A 38 12.79 4.24 -6.13
N GLY A 39 13.76 5.13 -6.02
CA GLY A 39 13.96 6.22 -6.97
C GLY A 39 13.06 7.42 -6.75
N ARG A 40 12.31 7.46 -5.64
CA ARG A 40 11.42 8.56 -5.31
C ARG A 40 11.70 9.09 -3.91
N GLY A 41 11.39 10.36 -3.70
CA GLY A 41 11.47 10.98 -2.37
C GLY A 41 12.79 10.74 -1.67
N THR A 42 12.75 10.18 -0.48
CA THR A 42 13.93 9.90 0.32
C THR A 42 14.85 8.87 -0.32
N ARG A 43 14.36 8.12 -1.30
CA ARG A 43 15.12 7.10 -2.00
C ARG A 43 15.47 7.50 -3.43
N ILE A 44 15.55 8.81 -3.69
CA ILE A 44 15.76 9.32 -5.06
C ILE A 44 17.06 8.83 -5.69
N ARG A 45 18.06 8.49 -4.90
CA ARG A 45 19.36 8.02 -5.41
C ARG A 45 19.36 6.53 -5.75
N GLN A 46 18.35 5.81 -5.36
CA GLN A 46 18.24 4.39 -5.67
C GLN A 46 17.64 4.22 -7.07
N PRO A 47 18.09 3.19 -7.82
CA PRO A 47 17.52 2.95 -9.14
C PRO A 47 16.03 2.64 -9.06
N LEU A 48 15.28 3.12 -10.04
CA LEU A 48 13.87 2.77 -10.16
C LEU A 48 13.72 1.28 -10.42
N CYS A 49 12.65 0.70 -9.86
CA CYS A 49 12.29 -0.67 -10.20
C CYS A 49 11.69 -0.68 -11.61
N LEU A 50 12.17 -1.58 -12.46
CA LEU A 50 11.74 -1.65 -13.84
C LEU A 50 10.54 -2.56 -14.08
N THR A 51 10.22 -3.41 -13.11
CA THR A 51 9.08 -4.32 -13.24
C THR A 51 8.18 -4.20 -12.02
N MET A 52 6.92 -4.57 -12.22
CA MET A 52 5.96 -4.61 -11.11
C MET A 52 6.41 -5.61 -10.04
N VAL A 53 6.96 -6.73 -10.45
CA VAL A 53 7.43 -7.76 -9.51
C VAL A 53 8.50 -7.20 -8.58
N ASP A 54 9.48 -6.51 -9.15
CA ASP A 54 10.57 -5.92 -8.36
C ASP A 54 10.05 -4.80 -7.45
N ALA A 55 9.14 -3.99 -7.96
CA ALA A 55 8.57 -2.90 -7.18
C ALA A 55 7.78 -3.43 -5.98
N VAL A 56 6.98 -4.46 -6.20
CA VAL A 56 6.19 -5.06 -5.12
C VAL A 56 7.08 -5.73 -4.08
N ALA A 57 8.12 -6.44 -4.53
CA ALA A 57 9.08 -7.05 -3.61
C ALA A 57 9.77 -6.00 -2.75
N ASP A 58 10.13 -4.86 -3.33
CA ASP A 58 10.73 -3.75 -2.59
C ASP A 58 9.77 -3.18 -1.54
N LEU A 59 8.52 -2.98 -1.92
CA LEU A 59 7.50 -2.49 -0.99
C LEU A 59 7.25 -3.49 0.14
N TYR A 60 7.29 -4.78 -0.18
CA TYR A 60 7.14 -5.82 0.84
C TYR A 60 8.25 -5.74 1.88
N GLN A 61 9.49 -5.47 1.46
CA GLN A 61 10.59 -5.32 2.41
C GLN A 61 10.35 -4.17 3.37
N GLN A 62 9.76 -3.09 2.89
CA GLN A 62 9.39 -1.97 3.76
C GLN A 62 8.25 -2.34 4.69
N PHE A 63 7.28 -3.08 4.17
CA PHE A 63 6.14 -3.53 4.97
C PHE A 63 6.61 -4.35 6.17
N VAL A 64 7.46 -5.35 5.93
CA VAL A 64 7.88 -6.25 7.02
C VAL A 64 8.73 -5.56 8.07
N LYS A 65 9.40 -4.47 7.72
CA LYS A 65 10.18 -3.70 8.69
C LYS A 65 9.31 -3.18 9.83
N HIS A 66 8.06 -2.89 9.55
CA HIS A 66 7.14 -2.28 10.51
C HIS A 66 6.05 -3.21 10.98
N TYR A 67 5.85 -4.30 10.28
CA TYR A 67 4.75 -5.22 10.60
C TYR A 67 5.11 -6.09 11.79
N THR A 68 4.26 -6.05 12.81
CA THR A 68 4.49 -6.80 14.05
C THR A 68 3.36 -7.80 14.34
N GLY A 69 2.55 -8.11 13.34
CA GLY A 69 1.46 -9.07 13.49
C GLY A 69 0.12 -8.49 13.88
N GLY A 70 0.04 -7.18 14.04
CA GLY A 70 -1.22 -6.52 14.38
C GLY A 70 -2.08 -6.22 13.16
N ASP A 71 -3.21 -5.56 13.41
CA ASP A 71 -4.10 -5.16 12.33
C ASP A 71 -3.46 -4.10 11.45
N TYR A 72 -3.69 -4.20 10.15
CA TYR A 72 -3.19 -3.22 9.20
C TYR A 72 -4.16 -3.06 8.05
N ALA A 73 -4.05 -1.92 7.38
CA ALA A 73 -4.81 -1.62 6.17
C ALA A 73 -3.84 -1.08 5.13
N ILE A 74 -4.24 -1.15 3.86
CA ILE A 74 -3.42 -0.64 2.75
C ILE A 74 -4.27 0.30 1.92
N PHE A 75 -3.68 1.44 1.55
CA PHE A 75 -4.29 2.42 0.66
C PHE A 75 -3.39 2.64 -0.53
N GLY A 76 -3.98 2.60 -1.73
CA GLY A 76 -3.25 2.90 -2.96
C GLY A 76 -4.01 3.87 -3.84
N HIS A 77 -3.30 4.87 -4.39
CA HIS A 77 -3.89 5.87 -5.28
C HIS A 77 -3.34 5.69 -6.68
N SER A 78 -4.23 5.63 -7.66
CA SER A 78 -3.88 5.47 -9.07
C SER A 78 -3.05 4.19 -9.28
N LEU A 79 -1.85 4.26 -9.84
CA LEU A 79 -0.99 3.08 -10.00
C LEU A 79 -0.70 2.43 -8.65
N GLY A 80 -0.65 3.23 -7.58
CA GLY A 80 -0.49 2.70 -6.23
C GLY A 80 -1.59 1.73 -5.84
N GLY A 81 -2.79 1.88 -6.39
CA GLY A 81 -3.88 0.95 -6.14
C GLY A 81 -3.61 -0.43 -6.73
N ILE A 82 -3.06 -0.47 -7.93
CA ILE A 82 -2.68 -1.73 -8.57
C ILE A 82 -1.55 -2.38 -7.79
N MET A 83 -0.56 -1.59 -7.39
CA MET A 83 0.55 -2.08 -6.60
C MET A 83 0.09 -2.58 -5.22
N ALA A 84 -0.89 -1.91 -4.63
CA ALA A 84 -1.45 -2.35 -3.35
C ALA A 84 -2.09 -3.72 -3.48
N PHE A 85 -2.82 -3.95 -4.56
CA PHE A 85 -3.44 -5.25 -4.83
C PHE A 85 -2.38 -6.34 -4.95
N GLU A 86 -1.33 -6.08 -5.73
CA GLU A 86 -0.25 -7.04 -5.90
C GLU A 86 0.53 -7.26 -4.61
N LEU A 87 0.72 -6.19 -3.84
CA LEU A 87 1.40 -6.30 -2.55
C LEU A 87 0.64 -7.20 -1.58
N VAL A 88 -0.69 -7.09 -1.54
CA VAL A 88 -1.49 -7.95 -0.68
C VAL A 88 -1.28 -9.42 -1.05
N HIS A 89 -1.29 -9.74 -2.34
CA HIS A 89 -1.03 -11.11 -2.77
C HIS A 89 0.36 -11.58 -2.36
N TYR A 90 1.35 -10.72 -2.50
CA TYR A 90 2.71 -11.03 -2.09
C TYR A 90 2.80 -11.30 -0.58
N ILE A 91 2.12 -10.47 0.21
CA ILE A 91 2.08 -10.62 1.66
C ILE A 91 1.45 -11.97 2.04
N LEU A 92 0.33 -12.32 1.41
CA LEU A 92 -0.35 -13.57 1.68
C LEU A 92 0.49 -14.77 1.27
N ASP A 93 1.18 -14.67 0.14
CA ASP A 93 2.04 -15.75 -0.34
C ASP A 93 3.22 -16.00 0.59
N HIS A 94 3.60 -15.01 1.37
CA HIS A 94 4.68 -15.13 2.36
C HIS A 94 4.18 -15.50 3.76
N GLY A 95 2.91 -15.90 3.86
CA GLY A 95 2.38 -16.45 5.10
C GLY A 95 1.90 -15.46 6.14
N HIS A 96 1.75 -14.20 5.76
CA HIS A 96 1.22 -13.19 6.68
C HIS A 96 -0.30 -13.08 6.56
N ASP A 97 -0.90 -12.47 7.57
CA ASP A 97 -2.36 -12.30 7.60
C ASP A 97 -2.83 -11.26 6.59
N MET A 98 -4.11 -11.35 6.23
CA MET A 98 -4.74 -10.37 5.36
C MET A 98 -4.85 -9.00 6.05
N PRO A 99 -4.83 -7.92 5.26
CA PRO A 99 -5.16 -6.62 5.85
C PRO A 99 -6.63 -6.59 6.29
N CYS A 100 -6.93 -5.76 7.27
CA CYS A 100 -8.32 -5.58 7.71
C CYS A 100 -9.12 -4.76 6.70
N ALA A 101 -8.44 -4.00 5.84
CA ALA A 101 -9.09 -3.23 4.78
C ALA A 101 -8.09 -2.93 3.66
N LEU A 102 -8.61 -2.77 2.45
CA LEU A 102 -7.82 -2.42 1.28
C LEU A 102 -8.60 -1.36 0.50
N PHE A 103 -8.00 -0.19 0.36
CA PHE A 103 -8.65 0.98 -0.26
C PHE A 103 -7.95 1.36 -1.55
N PHE A 104 -8.73 1.72 -2.55
CA PHE A 104 -8.23 2.20 -3.83
C PHE A 104 -8.84 3.57 -4.12
N SER A 105 -8.06 4.43 -4.76
CA SER A 105 -8.52 5.75 -5.13
C SER A 105 -7.96 6.12 -6.49
N GLY A 106 -8.80 6.65 -7.37
CA GLY A 106 -8.38 7.18 -8.65
C GLY A 106 -7.78 6.18 -9.61
N CYS A 107 -8.11 4.89 -9.48
CA CYS A 107 -7.58 3.88 -10.38
C CYS A 107 -8.67 2.91 -10.81
N ARG A 108 -8.42 2.24 -11.92
CA ARG A 108 -9.26 1.14 -12.34
C ARG A 108 -8.83 -0.14 -11.64
N PRO A 109 -9.74 -1.06 -11.39
CA PRO A 109 -9.34 -2.41 -10.97
C PRO A 109 -8.39 -3.02 -11.99
N PRO A 110 -7.44 -3.88 -11.57
CA PRO A 110 -6.41 -4.41 -12.47
C PRO A 110 -6.97 -5.14 -13.69
N ASP A 111 -7.89 -6.05 -13.50
CA ASP A 111 -8.54 -6.73 -14.61
C ASP A 111 -9.86 -7.32 -14.13
N ARG A 112 -10.57 -7.99 -15.04
CA ARG A 112 -11.89 -8.49 -14.71
C ARG A 112 -11.88 -9.58 -13.66
N ALA A 113 -10.89 -10.44 -13.70
CA ALA A 113 -10.80 -11.53 -12.74
C ALA A 113 -10.49 -11.02 -11.34
N SER A 114 -9.62 -10.02 -11.27
CA SER A 114 -9.26 -9.37 -10.01
C SER A 114 -10.32 -8.39 -9.55
N HIS A 115 -11.09 -7.88 -10.49
CA HIS A 115 -12.05 -6.82 -10.29
C HIS A 115 -13.05 -7.13 -9.19
N GLU A 116 -13.61 -8.33 -9.21
CA GLU A 116 -14.61 -8.70 -8.22
C GLU A 116 -14.04 -8.72 -6.81
N VAL A 117 -12.82 -9.22 -6.67
CA VAL A 117 -12.14 -9.24 -5.38
C VAL A 117 -11.95 -7.82 -4.85
N ILE A 118 -11.51 -6.93 -5.72
CA ILE A 118 -11.30 -5.53 -5.35
C ILE A 118 -12.60 -4.88 -4.89
N LEU A 119 -13.69 -5.11 -5.63
CA LEU A 119 -14.97 -4.51 -5.30
C LEU A 119 -15.49 -4.95 -3.95
N HIS A 120 -15.17 -6.18 -3.53
CA HIS A 120 -15.58 -6.66 -2.21
C HIS A 120 -14.84 -5.96 -1.07
N THR A 121 -13.66 -5.40 -1.34
CA THR A 121 -12.85 -4.76 -0.31
C THR A 121 -13.03 -3.26 -0.27
N LEU A 122 -13.64 -2.67 -1.29
CA LEU A 122 -13.81 -1.22 -1.38
C LEU A 122 -15.21 -0.82 -0.98
N PRO A 123 -15.36 -0.14 0.17
CA PRO A 123 -16.72 0.23 0.63
C PRO A 123 -17.38 1.30 -0.23
N ASP A 124 -16.60 2.06 -0.98
CA ASP A 124 -17.12 3.20 -1.74
C ASP A 124 -17.32 2.96 -3.21
N GLN A 125 -17.29 1.73 -3.64
CA GLN A 125 -17.43 1.44 -5.07
C GLN A 125 -18.86 1.24 -5.48
#